data_f0204db285f92cfc8e11242530757242
#
_entry.id   f0204db285f92cfc8e11242530757242
#
_cell.length_a   1.000
_cell.length_b   1.000
_cell.length_c   1.000
_cell.angle_alpha   90.00
_cell.angle_beta   90.00
_cell.angle_gamma   90.00
#
_symmetry.space_group_name_H-M   'P 1'
#
loop_
_entity.id
_entity.type
_entity.pdbx_description
1 polymer ?
#
loop_
_entity_poly.entity_id
_entity_poly.type
_entity_poly.pdbx_seq_one_letter_code
_entity_poly.pdbx_strand_id
1 'polypeptide(L)' 'MKKYYLQVIGAGVYKYEVYATSFHTQTAGSTSLGYYAFYDGKSLVACYPIDRTLLVRIDEDAEV' A
#
# COMPACT_ATOMS: atom_id res chain seq x y z
N MET A 1 -1.30 4.16 -14.86
CA MET A 1 -0.85 3.79 -13.50
C MET A 1 -2.02 3.91 -12.55
N LYS A 2 -2.10 3.04 -11.55
CA LYS A 2 -3.18 3.08 -10.57
C LYS A 2 -2.80 4.00 -9.42
N LYS A 3 -3.80 4.63 -8.82
CA LYS A 3 -3.62 5.43 -7.62
C LYS A 3 -4.34 4.75 -6.47
N TYR A 4 -3.60 4.46 -5.42
CA TYR A 4 -4.10 3.78 -4.23
C TYR A 4 -4.26 4.80 -3.11
N TYR A 5 -5.43 4.80 -2.49
CA TYR A 5 -5.73 5.68 -1.35
C TYR A 5 -5.70 4.84 -0.08
N LEU A 6 -4.83 5.22 0.85
CA LEU A 6 -4.57 4.46 2.05
C LEU A 6 -4.78 5.31 3.29
N GLN A 7 -5.18 4.66 4.38
CA GLN A 7 -5.17 5.26 5.71
C GLN A 7 -4.30 4.38 6.61
N VAL A 8 -3.34 5.00 7.27
CA VAL A 8 -2.47 4.31 8.23
C VAL A 8 -2.82 4.81 9.62
N ILE A 9 -3.12 3.88 10.51
CA ILE A 9 -3.53 4.16 11.89
C ILE A 9 -2.32 4.01 12.81
N GLY A 10 -2.00 5.09 13.51
CA GLY A 10 -0.93 5.10 14.50
C GLY A 10 -1.37 5.89 15.70
N ALA A 11 -0.59 6.90 16.12
CA ALA A 11 -1.03 7.86 17.13
C ALA A 11 -2.17 8.74 16.63
N GLY A 12 -2.40 8.76 15.32
CA GLY A 12 -3.51 9.42 14.65
C GLY A 12 -3.82 8.65 13.38
N VAL A 13 -4.63 9.22 12.50
CA VAL A 13 -4.95 8.65 11.19
C VAL A 13 -4.22 9.47 10.14
N TYR A 14 -3.40 8.79 9.35
CA TYR A 14 -2.61 9.41 8.30
C TYR A 14 -3.10 8.91 6.96
N LYS A 15 -3.34 9.84 6.03
CA LYS A 15 -3.80 9.51 4.68
C LYS A 15 -2.65 9.59 3.70
N TYR A 16 -2.50 8.54 2.89
CA TYR A 16 -1.45 8.46 1.89
C TYR A 16 -2.03 8.13 0.53
N GLU A 17 -1.38 8.60 -0.51
CA GLU A 17 -1.70 8.28 -1.89
C GLU A 17 -0.46 7.68 -2.54
N VAL A 18 -0.62 6.54 -3.19
CA VAL A 18 0.49 5.84 -3.84
C VAL A 18 0.14 5.59 -5.30
N TYR A 19 1.03 5.99 -6.19
CA TYR A 19 0.94 5.64 -7.60
C TYR A 19 1.78 4.41 -7.87
N ALA A 20 1.16 3.36 -8.38
CA ALA A 20 1.83 2.08 -8.63
C ALA A 20 1.11 1.31 -9.72
N THR A 21 1.79 0.36 -10.35
CA THR A 21 1.17 -0.51 -11.34
C THR A 21 0.52 -1.73 -10.69
N SER A 22 1.01 -2.15 -9.53
CA SER A 22 0.47 -3.30 -8.81
C SER A 22 0.81 -3.22 -7.33
N PHE A 23 0.12 -4.06 -6.53
CA PHE A 23 0.49 -4.25 -5.14
C PHE A 23 0.35 -5.73 -4.77
N HIS A 24 1.10 -6.13 -3.76
CA HIS A 24 1.06 -7.48 -3.22
C HIS A 24 1.08 -7.43 -1.70
N THR A 25 0.49 -8.45 -1.09
CA THR A 25 0.65 -8.65 0.35
C THR A 25 1.82 -9.60 0.57
N GLN A 26 2.68 -9.28 1.51
CA GLN A 26 3.82 -10.10 1.88
C GLN A 26 3.84 -10.30 3.38
N THR A 27 4.27 -11.47 3.82
CA THR A 27 4.47 -11.76 5.23
C THR A 27 5.95 -11.80 5.55
N ALA A 28 6.30 -11.30 6.75
CA ALA A 28 7.69 -11.28 7.20
C ALA A 28 7.97 -12.56 8.01
N GLY A 29 8.73 -13.47 7.41
CA GLY A 29 9.14 -14.69 8.08
C GLY A 29 7.95 -15.56 8.48
N SER A 30 8.01 -16.16 9.68
CA SER A 30 6.99 -17.05 10.22
C SER A 30 5.94 -16.33 11.06
N THR A 31 5.97 -15.00 11.11
CA THR A 31 5.01 -14.23 11.89
C THR A 31 3.75 -13.96 11.07
N SER A 32 2.65 -13.66 11.76
CA SER A 32 1.42 -13.23 11.12
C SER A 32 1.47 -11.78 10.66
N LEU A 33 2.56 -11.08 10.95
CA LEU A 33 2.74 -9.70 10.53
C LEU A 33 3.09 -9.65 9.05
N GLY A 34 2.36 -8.83 8.32
CA GLY A 34 2.58 -8.66 6.90
C GLY A 34 2.55 -7.19 6.51
N TYR A 35 2.79 -6.94 5.26
CA TYR A 35 2.73 -5.59 4.74
C TYR A 35 2.22 -5.58 3.30
N TYR A 36 1.69 -4.42 2.91
CA TYR A 36 1.36 -4.13 1.52
C TYR A 36 2.60 -3.57 0.83
N ALA A 37 3.01 -4.18 -0.28
CA ALA A 37 4.12 -3.71 -1.08
C ALA A 37 3.58 -3.22 -2.42
N PHE A 38 3.88 -1.98 -2.76
CA PHE A 38 3.43 -1.34 -4.00
C PHE A 38 4.60 -1.25 -4.97
N TYR A 39 4.36 -1.65 -6.22
CA TYR A 39 5.38 -1.73 -7.25
C TYR A 39 5.03 -0.88 -8.46
N ASP A 40 6.05 -0.29 -9.05
CA ASP A 40 5.99 0.27 -10.39
C ASP A 40 6.83 -0.65 -11.29
N GLY A 41 6.15 -1.53 -12.03
CA GLY A 41 6.84 -2.60 -12.72
C GLY A 41 7.52 -3.53 -11.73
N LYS A 42 8.85 -3.55 -11.72
CA LYS A 42 9.65 -4.36 -10.80
C LYS A 42 10.21 -3.58 -9.62
N SER A 43 9.99 -2.28 -9.58
CA SER A 43 10.56 -1.41 -8.55
C SER A 43 9.59 -1.24 -7.39
N LEU A 44 10.06 -1.48 -6.19
CA LEU A 44 9.30 -1.23 -4.96
C LEU A 44 9.23 0.28 -4.72
N VAL A 45 8.02 0.84 -4.66
CA VAL A 45 7.83 2.27 -4.45
C VAL A 45 7.32 2.61 -3.07
N ALA A 46 6.60 1.70 -2.42
CA ALA A 46 6.07 1.96 -1.08
C ALA A 46 5.72 0.65 -0.37
N CYS A 47 5.71 0.69 0.96
CA CYS A 47 5.46 -0.46 1.81
C CYS A 47 4.77 0.01 3.08
N TYR A 48 3.67 -0.65 3.47
CA TYR A 48 2.89 -0.29 4.66
C TYR A 48 2.46 -1.53 5.43
N PRO A 49 2.46 -1.50 6.77
CA PRO A 49 2.03 -2.65 7.56
C PRO A 49 0.54 -2.94 7.37
N ILE A 50 0.19 -4.21 7.19
CA ILE A 50 -1.20 -4.62 6.94
C ILE A 50 -2.08 -4.36 8.16
N ASP A 51 -1.58 -4.61 9.34
CA ASP A 51 -2.34 -4.50 10.58
C ASP A 51 -2.74 -3.06 10.92
N ARG A 52 -2.11 -2.07 10.28
CA ARG A 52 -2.37 -0.66 10.56
C ARG A 52 -2.82 0.13 9.33
N THR A 53 -2.99 -0.54 8.20
CA THR A 53 -3.27 0.14 6.95
C THR A 53 -4.60 -0.33 6.39
N LEU A 54 -5.46 0.64 6.03
CA LEU A 54 -6.69 0.38 5.31
C LEU A 54 -6.51 0.85 3.87
N LEU A 55 -6.75 -0.05 2.93
CA LEU A 55 -6.84 0.30 1.52
C LEU A 55 -8.25 0.81 1.28
N VAL A 56 -8.39 2.11 1.12
CA VAL A 56 -9.69 2.78 1.06
C VAL A 56 -10.28 2.71 -0.34
N ARG A 57 -9.47 2.98 -1.35
CA ARG A 57 -9.93 3.05 -2.73
C ARG A 57 -8.77 2.85 -3.70
N ILE A 58 -9.09 2.30 -4.86
CA ILE A 58 -8.16 2.18 -5.98
C ILE A 58 -8.76 2.93 -7.16
N ASP A 59 -8.02 3.89 -7.69
CA ASP A 59 -8.37 4.58 -8.92
C ASP A 59 -7.52 4.00 -10.05
N GLU A 60 -8.14 3.19 -10.90
CA GLU A 60 -7.42 2.44 -11.91
C GLU A 60 -6.97 3.27 -13.10
N ASP A 61 -7.60 4.41 -13.31
CA ASP A 61 -7.35 5.27 -14.46
C ASP A 61 -6.64 6.57 -14.06
N ALA A 62 -5.98 6.59 -12.90
CA ALA A 62 -5.32 7.79 -12.43
C ALA A 62 -4.16 8.20 -13.35
N GLU A 63 -4.09 9.47 -13.67
CA GLU A 63 -2.96 10.03 -14.40
C GLU A 63 -1.89 10.47 -13.39
N VAL A 64 -0.66 10.22 -13.76
CA VAL A 64 0.49 10.56 -12.93
C VAL A 64 1.13 11.85 -13.45
#